data_c8bce56c4f8791eb034d86e81e28533f
#
_entry.id   c8bce56c4f8791eb034d86e81e28533f
#
_cell.length_a   1.000
_cell.length_b   1.000
_cell.length_c   1.000
_cell.angle_alpha   90.00
_cell.angle_beta   90.00
_cell.angle_gamma   90.00
#
_symmetry.space_group_name_H-M   'P 1'
#
loop_
_entity.id
_entity.type
_entity.pdbx_description
1 polymer ?
#
loop_
_entity_poly.entity_id
_entity_poly.type
_entity_poly.pdbx_seq_one_letter_code
_entity_poly.pdbx_strand_id
1 'polypeptide(L)'
;SMRQRLGGGHTVTEARASQHYRTVFISDVHLGTRASQAPALLDFLKEVEADTYYLVGDIVDFWKVRRGPHWPQAHNDVIQKLMRKARKGARVVFIPGNHDEALREYCGLSFGSIEIHREAEFKTADGKTYIVMHGDEFDVVVRYAKWLALLGDRSYELALWSNQPLNWARRKLGFGYWSLSRYLKLKVKTAVNFIGE
;
A
#
# COMPACT_ATOMS: atom_id res chain seq x y z
N SER A 1 1.49 -20.05 -70.87
CA SER A 1 1.60 -20.55 -69.48
C SER A 1 2.12 -19.43 -68.64
N MET A 2 1.18 -18.74 -67.98
CA MET A 2 1.40 -17.49 -67.22
C MET A 2 1.38 -17.82 -65.71
N ARG A 3 2.53 -17.82 -65.06
CA ARG A 3 2.64 -18.02 -63.63
C ARG A 3 2.50 -16.65 -62.88
N GLN A 4 1.38 -16.43 -62.27
CA GLN A 4 1.20 -15.34 -61.30
C GLN A 4 2.01 -15.64 -60.05
N ARG A 5 2.92 -14.74 -59.68
CA ARG A 5 3.58 -14.72 -58.37
C ARG A 5 2.64 -13.99 -57.40
N LEU A 6 2.14 -14.70 -56.42
CA LEU A 6 1.45 -14.13 -55.27
C LEU A 6 2.47 -13.41 -54.41
N GLY A 7 2.33 -12.11 -54.30
CA GLY A 7 3.13 -11.28 -53.44
C GLY A 7 2.80 -11.58 -51.98
N GLY A 8 3.82 -12.00 -51.22
CA GLY A 8 3.73 -12.12 -49.77
C GLY A 8 3.57 -10.74 -49.16
N GLY A 9 2.39 -10.46 -48.64
CA GLY A 9 2.16 -9.29 -47.79
C GLY A 9 2.94 -9.42 -46.50
N HIS A 10 4.04 -8.70 -46.36
CA HIS A 10 4.66 -8.43 -45.10
C HIS A 10 3.72 -7.48 -44.34
N THR A 11 2.96 -8.02 -43.42
CA THR A 11 2.34 -7.19 -42.36
C THR A 11 3.46 -6.58 -41.55
N VAL A 12 3.81 -5.35 -41.87
CA VAL A 12 4.63 -4.50 -41.03
C VAL A 12 3.80 -4.26 -39.80
N THR A 13 4.12 -4.97 -38.72
CA THR A 13 3.61 -4.66 -37.38
C THR A 13 4.17 -3.28 -37.05
N GLU A 14 3.35 -2.24 -37.18
CA GLU A 14 3.71 -0.91 -36.74
C GLU A 14 4.14 -1.04 -35.27
N ALA A 15 5.41 -0.77 -35.03
CA ALA A 15 5.92 -0.68 -33.66
C ALA A 15 5.15 0.46 -33.00
N ARG A 16 4.19 0.13 -32.13
CA ARG A 16 3.50 1.11 -31.29
C ARG A 16 4.56 1.96 -30.60
N ALA A 17 4.52 3.27 -30.85
CA ALA A 17 5.43 4.21 -30.21
C ALA A 17 5.30 4.05 -28.69
N SER A 18 6.41 3.75 -28.02
CA SER A 18 6.42 3.61 -26.57
C SER A 18 5.96 4.95 -25.94
N GLN A 19 4.95 4.87 -25.07
CA GLN A 19 4.49 6.04 -24.36
C GLN A 19 5.48 6.37 -23.24
N HIS A 20 5.94 7.63 -23.18
CA HIS A 20 6.85 8.09 -22.15
C HIS A 20 6.14 8.93 -21.11
N TYR A 21 6.31 8.59 -19.84
CA TYR A 21 5.76 9.29 -18.69
C TYR A 21 6.87 9.80 -17.77
N ARG A 22 6.60 10.88 -17.05
CA ARG A 22 7.52 11.34 -16.02
C ARG A 22 7.57 10.37 -14.83
N THR A 23 6.42 9.82 -14.45
CA THR A 23 6.32 8.91 -13.30
C THR A 23 5.23 7.88 -13.51
N VAL A 24 5.52 6.66 -13.09
CA VAL A 24 4.58 5.52 -13.06
C VAL A 24 4.56 4.94 -11.66
N PHE A 25 3.37 4.69 -11.13
CA PHE A 25 3.15 4.01 -9.87
C PHE A 25 2.55 2.63 -10.13
N ILE A 26 3.10 1.62 -9.46
CA ILE A 26 2.68 0.22 -9.55
C ILE A 26 2.54 -0.30 -8.13
N SER A 27 1.39 -0.89 -7.78
CA SER A 27 1.14 -1.50 -6.47
C SER A 27 0.40 -2.83 -6.61
N ASP A 28 0.36 -3.61 -5.53
CA ASP A 28 -0.50 -4.80 -5.38
C ASP A 28 -0.36 -5.84 -6.51
N VAL A 29 0.86 -6.07 -6.95
CA VAL A 29 1.16 -7.02 -8.05
C VAL A 29 1.07 -8.47 -7.59
N HIS A 30 1.44 -8.73 -6.33
CA HIS A 30 1.41 -10.04 -5.68
C HIS A 30 2.09 -11.15 -6.50
N LEU A 31 3.30 -10.89 -7.02
CA LEU A 31 4.12 -11.93 -7.65
C LEU A 31 4.34 -13.08 -6.68
N GLY A 32 4.21 -14.30 -7.14
CA GLY A 32 4.22 -15.51 -6.29
C GLY A 32 2.83 -16.08 -6.04
N THR A 33 1.77 -15.43 -6.54
CA THR A 33 0.39 -15.92 -6.45
C THR A 33 -0.19 -16.25 -7.82
N ARG A 34 -1.22 -17.09 -7.85
CA ARG A 34 -1.97 -17.41 -9.08
C ARG A 34 -2.85 -16.26 -9.54
N ALA A 35 -3.21 -15.35 -8.64
CA ALA A 35 -4.06 -14.20 -8.92
C ALA A 35 -3.29 -13.02 -9.56
N SER A 36 -1.95 -13.07 -9.53
CA SER A 36 -1.11 -12.02 -10.10
C SER A 36 -1.36 -11.86 -11.61
N GLN A 37 -1.55 -10.61 -12.02
CA GLN A 37 -1.71 -10.24 -13.43
C GLN A 37 -0.36 -9.92 -14.09
N ALA A 38 0.68 -10.71 -13.76
CA ALA A 38 2.04 -10.49 -14.25
C ALA A 38 2.15 -10.39 -15.79
N PRO A 39 1.43 -11.19 -16.60
CA PRO A 39 1.46 -11.03 -18.06
C PRO A 39 0.98 -9.65 -18.52
N ALA A 40 -0.12 -9.15 -17.97
CA ALA A 40 -0.65 -7.82 -18.31
C ALA A 40 0.30 -6.70 -17.88
N LEU A 41 0.90 -6.83 -16.69
CA LEU A 41 1.93 -5.89 -16.22
C LEU A 41 3.17 -5.92 -17.13
N LEU A 42 3.58 -7.11 -17.58
CA LEU A 42 4.72 -7.24 -18.49
C LEU A 42 4.45 -6.54 -19.81
N ASP A 43 3.25 -6.68 -20.38
CA ASP A 43 2.86 -6.00 -21.60
C ASP A 43 2.81 -4.47 -21.41
N PHE A 44 2.24 -4.00 -20.29
CA PHE A 44 2.31 -2.60 -19.93
C PHE A 44 3.76 -2.08 -19.85
N LEU A 45 4.65 -2.82 -19.18
CA LEU A 45 6.06 -2.43 -19.05
C LEU A 45 6.84 -2.47 -20.37
N LYS A 46 6.36 -3.18 -21.39
CA LYS A 46 6.94 -3.16 -22.73
C LYS A 46 6.57 -1.89 -23.51
N GLU A 47 5.34 -1.43 -23.33
CA GLU A 47 4.77 -0.29 -24.07
C GLU A 47 5.06 1.06 -23.40
N VAL A 48 5.29 1.06 -22.08
CA VAL A 48 5.44 2.27 -21.26
C VAL A 48 6.88 2.45 -20.81
N GLU A 49 7.44 3.63 -21.08
CA GLU A 49 8.70 4.11 -20.53
C GLU A 49 8.42 5.26 -19.54
N ALA A 50 9.24 5.38 -18.50
CA ALA A 50 9.11 6.48 -17.53
C ALA A 50 10.47 6.86 -16.96
N ASP A 51 10.60 8.13 -16.49
CA ASP A 51 11.78 8.58 -15.80
C ASP A 51 11.88 7.93 -14.40
N THR A 52 10.73 7.76 -13.73
CA THR A 52 10.66 7.17 -12.39
C THR A 52 9.53 6.14 -12.30
N TYR A 53 9.83 4.99 -11.72
CA TYR A 53 8.86 3.96 -11.32
C TYR A 53 8.84 3.84 -9.81
N TYR A 54 7.68 4.04 -9.20
CA TYR A 54 7.43 3.71 -7.80
C TYR A 54 6.71 2.37 -7.71
N LEU A 55 7.32 1.40 -7.05
CA LEU A 55 6.76 0.08 -6.73
C LEU A 55 6.25 0.15 -5.30
N VAL A 56 4.94 0.36 -5.12
CA VAL A 56 4.35 0.77 -3.85
C VAL A 56 3.62 -0.40 -3.19
N GLY A 57 4.39 -1.19 -2.47
CA GLY A 57 3.92 -2.31 -1.65
C GLY A 57 3.33 -3.50 -2.39
N ASP A 58 3.44 -4.65 -1.77
CA ASP A 58 2.83 -5.90 -2.20
C ASP A 58 3.18 -6.30 -3.64
N ILE A 59 4.42 -6.02 -4.03
CA ILE A 59 4.95 -6.39 -5.35
C ILE A 59 5.24 -7.89 -5.38
N VAL A 60 5.83 -8.44 -4.30
CA VAL A 60 6.09 -9.87 -4.15
C VAL A 60 5.38 -10.39 -2.91
N ASP A 61 4.54 -11.40 -3.08
CA ASP A 61 3.85 -12.04 -1.95
C ASP A 61 4.74 -13.11 -1.31
N PHE A 62 5.63 -12.71 -0.41
CA PHE A 62 6.50 -13.64 0.30
C PHE A 62 5.73 -14.60 1.23
N TRP A 63 4.53 -14.25 1.70
CA TRP A 63 3.72 -15.14 2.51
C TRP A 63 3.25 -16.35 1.69
N LYS A 64 2.88 -16.15 0.44
CA LYS A 64 2.49 -17.22 -0.48
C LYS A 64 3.70 -18.00 -0.99
N VAL A 65 4.79 -17.31 -1.35
CA VAL A 65 6.03 -17.95 -1.80
C VAL A 65 6.57 -18.94 -0.76
N ARG A 66 6.50 -18.61 0.52
CA ARG A 66 6.94 -19.51 1.61
C ARG A 66 6.05 -20.73 1.81
N ARG A 67 4.76 -20.66 1.48
CA ARG A 67 3.78 -21.75 1.72
C ARG A 67 3.61 -22.70 0.54
N GLY A 68 4.01 -22.31 -0.63
CA GLY A 68 3.88 -23.09 -1.86
C GLY A 68 4.06 -22.16 -3.06
N PRO A 69 5.28 -22.05 -3.57
CA PRO A 69 5.60 -21.07 -4.59
C PRO A 69 4.86 -21.37 -5.90
N HIS A 70 4.15 -20.37 -6.38
CA HIS A 70 3.67 -20.31 -7.74
C HIS A 70 4.45 -19.23 -8.47
N TRP A 71 5.50 -19.64 -9.18
CA TRP A 71 6.43 -18.71 -9.80
C TRP A 71 6.62 -19.01 -11.29
N PRO A 72 5.62 -18.71 -12.14
CA PRO A 72 5.72 -18.87 -13.59
C PRO A 72 6.74 -17.89 -14.18
N GLN A 73 7.21 -18.18 -15.40
CA GLN A 73 8.21 -17.37 -16.09
C GLN A 73 7.83 -15.89 -16.19
N ALA A 74 6.54 -15.57 -16.36
CA ALA A 74 6.07 -14.18 -16.41
C ALA A 74 6.43 -13.35 -15.15
N HIS A 75 6.50 -13.98 -13.97
CA HIS A 75 6.93 -13.29 -12.74
C HIS A 75 8.41 -12.90 -12.80
N ASN A 76 9.27 -13.80 -13.30
CA ASN A 76 10.67 -13.49 -13.56
C ASN A 76 10.82 -12.35 -14.57
N ASP A 77 10.03 -12.41 -15.64
CA ASP A 77 10.11 -11.46 -16.74
C ASP A 77 9.74 -10.04 -16.28
N VAL A 78 8.75 -9.90 -15.38
CA VAL A 78 8.41 -8.61 -14.75
C VAL A 78 9.60 -8.05 -13.99
N ILE A 79 10.20 -8.85 -13.10
CA ILE A 79 11.37 -8.41 -12.31
C ILE A 79 12.53 -8.03 -13.21
N GLN A 80 12.86 -8.87 -14.19
CA GLN A 80 13.93 -8.59 -15.14
C GLN A 80 13.65 -7.32 -15.96
N LYS A 81 12.39 -7.09 -16.34
CA LYS A 81 12.00 -5.89 -17.08
C LYS A 81 12.21 -4.62 -16.26
N LEU A 82 11.82 -4.62 -14.98
CA LEU A 82 12.03 -3.52 -14.05
C LEU A 82 13.52 -3.25 -13.81
N MET A 83 14.31 -4.31 -13.57
CA MET A 83 15.77 -4.18 -13.42
C MET A 83 16.43 -3.64 -14.70
N ARG A 84 15.93 -4.02 -15.87
CA ARG A 84 16.43 -3.52 -17.16
C ARG A 84 16.12 -2.04 -17.35
N LYS A 85 14.91 -1.59 -16.93
CA LYS A 85 14.54 -0.17 -16.93
C LYS A 85 15.46 0.65 -16.01
N ALA A 86 15.72 0.16 -14.81
CA ALA A 86 16.66 0.79 -13.88
C ALA A 86 18.08 0.90 -14.48
N ARG A 87 18.58 -0.16 -15.09
CA ARG A 87 19.90 -0.13 -15.78
C ARG A 87 19.95 0.81 -16.99
N LYS A 88 18.81 1.10 -17.62
CA LYS A 88 18.70 2.05 -18.72
C LYS A 88 18.59 3.50 -18.26
N GLY A 89 18.62 3.76 -16.96
CA GLY A 89 18.61 5.09 -16.39
C GLY A 89 17.29 5.55 -15.77
N ALA A 90 16.22 4.73 -15.84
CA ALA A 90 15.01 5.03 -15.08
C ALA A 90 15.28 4.89 -13.58
N ARG A 91 14.80 5.81 -12.76
CA ARG A 91 14.80 5.66 -11.32
C ARG A 91 13.73 4.65 -10.92
N VAL A 92 14.09 3.61 -10.19
CA VAL A 92 13.14 2.62 -9.67
C VAL A 92 13.21 2.60 -8.15
N VAL A 93 12.10 2.94 -7.51
CA VAL A 93 11.97 3.03 -6.05
C VAL A 93 11.00 1.97 -5.59
N PHE A 94 11.46 1.07 -4.73
CA PHE A 94 10.65 0.01 -4.12
C PHE A 94 10.28 0.43 -2.69
N ILE A 95 8.99 0.43 -2.38
CA ILE A 95 8.45 0.72 -1.06
C ILE A 95 7.75 -0.56 -0.58
N PRO A 96 8.30 -1.30 0.42
CA PRO A 96 7.71 -2.55 0.87
C PRO A 96 6.36 -2.38 1.55
N GLY A 97 5.39 -3.24 1.20
CA GLY A 97 4.11 -3.40 1.88
C GLY A 97 4.16 -4.51 2.96
N ASN A 98 2.98 -4.99 3.37
CA ASN A 98 2.89 -6.05 4.37
C ASN A 98 3.19 -7.46 3.81
N HIS A 99 2.93 -7.72 2.52
CA HIS A 99 3.25 -9.02 1.91
C HIS A 99 4.73 -9.17 1.57
N ASP A 100 5.43 -8.06 1.38
CA ASP A 100 6.87 -8.02 1.14
C ASP A 100 7.64 -7.29 2.27
N GLU A 101 7.08 -7.28 3.49
CA GLU A 101 7.64 -6.65 4.69
C GLU A 101 9.09 -7.06 5.02
N ALA A 102 9.50 -8.25 4.63
CA ALA A 102 10.87 -8.73 4.82
C ALA A 102 11.91 -7.80 4.14
N LEU A 103 11.50 -7.05 3.13
CA LEU A 103 12.37 -6.07 2.46
C LEU A 103 12.51 -4.77 3.24
N ARG A 104 11.72 -4.54 4.30
CA ARG A 104 11.85 -3.35 5.16
C ARG A 104 13.18 -3.26 5.88
N GLU A 105 13.80 -4.41 6.16
CA GLU A 105 15.14 -4.46 6.77
C GLU A 105 16.23 -3.91 5.83
N TYR A 106 15.95 -3.84 4.53
CA TYR A 106 16.85 -3.36 3.49
C TYR A 106 16.58 -1.91 3.05
N CYS A 107 15.68 -1.21 3.74
CA CYS A 107 15.42 0.20 3.46
C CYS A 107 16.70 1.05 3.63
N GLY A 108 16.93 1.93 2.68
CA GLY A 108 18.19 2.73 2.57
C GLY A 108 19.27 2.06 1.72
N LEU A 109 19.05 0.83 1.26
CA LEU A 109 19.96 0.14 0.35
C LEU A 109 19.42 0.15 -1.09
N SER A 110 20.29 -0.23 -2.02
CA SER A 110 19.94 -0.40 -3.43
C SER A 110 20.27 -1.80 -3.91
N PHE A 111 19.36 -2.41 -4.63
CA PHE A 111 19.57 -3.69 -5.30
C PHE A 111 19.66 -3.46 -6.81
N GLY A 112 20.87 -3.53 -7.35
CA GLY A 112 21.09 -3.44 -8.79
C GLY A 112 20.44 -2.22 -9.46
N SER A 113 20.52 -1.03 -8.88
CA SER A 113 19.87 0.22 -9.31
C SER A 113 18.39 0.37 -8.95
N ILE A 114 17.84 -0.52 -8.13
CA ILE A 114 16.51 -0.36 -7.50
C ILE A 114 16.74 0.11 -6.06
N GLU A 115 16.24 1.29 -5.75
CA GLU A 115 16.32 1.87 -4.40
C GLU A 115 15.20 1.26 -3.52
N ILE A 116 15.51 0.91 -2.26
CA ILE A 116 14.50 0.44 -1.30
C ILE A 116 14.33 1.52 -0.24
N HIS A 117 13.13 2.05 -0.12
CA HIS A 117 12.77 3.07 0.84
C HIS A 117 11.50 2.70 1.60
N ARG A 118 11.36 3.14 2.84
CA ARG A 118 10.13 2.98 3.61
C ARG A 118 9.03 3.90 3.09
N GLU A 119 9.42 5.08 2.69
CA GLU A 119 8.60 6.12 2.06
C GLU A 119 9.46 6.92 1.08
N ALA A 120 8.84 7.61 0.14
CA ALA A 120 9.53 8.45 -0.81
C ALA A 120 8.77 9.74 -1.08
N GLU A 121 9.49 10.83 -1.32
CA GLU A 121 8.89 12.07 -1.77
C GLU A 121 8.65 12.05 -3.29
N PHE A 122 7.44 12.46 -3.68
CA PHE A 122 7.06 12.68 -5.07
C PHE A 122 6.69 14.13 -5.30
N LYS A 123 7.34 14.80 -6.25
CA LYS A 123 7.03 16.17 -6.65
C LYS A 123 6.24 16.18 -7.96
N THR A 124 5.06 16.77 -7.91
CA THR A 124 4.20 16.97 -9.09
C THR A 124 4.73 18.10 -9.99
N ALA A 125 4.19 18.19 -11.21
CA ALA A 125 4.59 19.23 -12.15
C ALA A 125 4.24 20.65 -11.69
N ASP A 126 3.19 20.80 -10.87
CA ASP A 126 2.77 22.06 -10.24
C ASP A 126 3.54 22.39 -8.94
N GLY A 127 4.58 21.61 -8.62
CA GLY A 127 5.48 21.88 -7.50
C GLY A 127 5.03 21.36 -6.14
N LYS A 128 3.87 20.68 -6.05
CA LYS A 128 3.42 20.07 -4.80
C LYS A 128 4.26 18.84 -4.47
N THR A 129 4.51 18.62 -3.19
CA THR A 129 5.20 17.43 -2.68
C THR A 129 4.21 16.50 -2.00
N TYR A 130 4.27 15.23 -2.35
CA TYR A 130 3.48 14.15 -1.76
C TYR A 130 4.44 13.10 -1.18
N ILE A 131 4.03 12.46 -0.10
CA ILE A 131 4.70 11.29 0.43
C ILE A 131 4.05 10.05 -0.19
N VAL A 132 4.87 9.18 -0.75
CA VAL A 132 4.48 7.89 -1.30
C VAL A 132 4.85 6.81 -0.29
N MET A 133 3.86 6.08 0.19
CA MET A 133 4.03 4.99 1.15
C MET A 133 2.95 3.92 0.93
N HIS A 134 3.18 2.70 1.41
CA HIS A 134 2.16 1.68 1.42
C HIS A 134 1.23 1.87 2.63
N GLY A 135 -0.09 1.75 2.41
CA GLY A 135 -1.11 2.10 3.39
C GLY A 135 -1.28 1.15 4.58
N ASP A 136 -0.56 0.03 4.63
CA ASP A 136 -0.68 -0.97 5.71
C ASP A 136 -0.30 -0.41 7.09
N GLU A 137 0.57 0.57 7.15
CA GLU A 137 0.93 1.26 8.42
C GLU A 137 -0.28 1.98 9.03
N PHE A 138 -1.21 2.47 8.21
CA PHE A 138 -2.45 3.08 8.66
C PHE A 138 -3.52 2.06 9.08
N ASP A 139 -3.49 0.84 8.55
CA ASP A 139 -4.44 -0.22 8.91
C ASP A 139 -4.35 -0.58 10.40
N VAL A 140 -3.18 -0.54 10.98
CA VAL A 140 -2.96 -0.75 12.42
C VAL A 140 -3.65 0.37 13.20
N VAL A 141 -3.46 1.64 12.80
CA VAL A 141 -4.08 2.80 13.45
C VAL A 141 -5.60 2.76 13.33
N VAL A 142 -6.13 2.46 12.14
CA VAL A 142 -7.57 2.33 11.91
C VAL A 142 -8.18 1.18 12.70
N ARG A 143 -7.49 0.05 12.78
CA ARG A 143 -7.91 -1.13 13.56
C ARG A 143 -7.93 -0.83 15.06
N TYR A 144 -6.90 -0.15 15.56
CA TYR A 144 -6.85 0.33 16.95
C TYR A 144 -7.93 1.38 17.25
N ALA A 145 -8.17 2.30 16.34
CA ALA A 145 -9.22 3.32 16.49
C ALA A 145 -10.61 2.67 16.52
N LYS A 146 -10.89 1.68 15.66
CA LYS A 146 -12.14 0.91 15.70
C LYS A 146 -12.30 0.12 16.98
N TRP A 147 -11.24 -0.51 17.48
CA TRP A 147 -11.28 -1.26 18.74
C TRP A 147 -11.49 -0.34 19.94
N LEU A 148 -10.83 0.83 19.97
CA LEU A 148 -11.04 1.87 20.97
C LEU A 148 -12.47 2.44 20.95
N ALA A 149 -13.05 2.63 19.76
CA ALA A 149 -14.44 3.05 19.61
C ALA A 149 -15.41 2.01 20.15
N LEU A 150 -15.21 0.72 19.84
CA LEU A 150 -16.03 -0.38 20.38
C LEU A 150 -15.92 -0.53 21.90
N LEU A 151 -14.71 -0.34 22.45
CA LEU A 151 -14.51 -0.30 23.89
C LEU A 151 -15.19 0.93 24.52
N GLY A 152 -15.10 2.08 23.86
CA GLY A 152 -15.74 3.33 24.29
C GLY A 152 -17.26 3.18 24.37
N ASP A 153 -17.90 2.58 23.36
CA ASP A 153 -19.35 2.34 23.35
C ASP A 153 -19.78 1.39 24.47
N ARG A 154 -19.12 0.25 24.61
CA ARG A 154 -19.42 -0.71 25.70
C ARG A 154 -19.15 -0.13 27.09
N SER A 155 -18.05 0.58 27.27
CA SER A 155 -17.72 1.24 28.52
C SER A 155 -18.71 2.36 28.83
N TYR A 156 -19.19 3.07 27.81
CA TYR A 156 -20.19 4.11 27.95
C TYR A 156 -21.55 3.55 28.37
N GLU A 157 -22.01 2.46 27.76
CA GLU A 157 -23.24 1.77 28.17
C GLU A 157 -23.15 1.24 29.62
N LEU A 158 -22.04 0.58 29.96
CA LEU A 158 -21.77 0.14 31.33
C LEU A 158 -21.72 1.32 32.34
N ALA A 159 -21.12 2.44 31.93
CA ALA A 159 -21.09 3.66 32.77
C ALA A 159 -22.46 4.29 32.94
N LEU A 160 -23.32 4.28 31.89
CA LEU A 160 -24.70 4.73 32.02
C LEU A 160 -25.51 3.81 32.93
N TRP A 161 -25.37 2.51 32.82
CA TRP A 161 -26.04 1.55 33.68
C TRP A 161 -25.58 1.63 35.13
N SER A 162 -24.29 1.84 35.35
CA SER A 162 -23.72 1.97 36.71
C SER A 162 -23.99 3.33 37.37
N ASN A 163 -24.33 4.37 36.60
CA ASN A 163 -24.58 5.71 37.13
C ASN A 163 -25.77 5.77 38.14
N GLN A 164 -26.82 4.98 37.91
CA GLN A 164 -27.99 4.98 38.79
C GLN A 164 -27.68 4.42 40.19
N PRO A 165 -27.13 3.19 40.32
CA PRO A 165 -26.79 2.66 41.66
C PRO A 165 -25.69 3.45 42.36
N LEU A 166 -24.71 3.96 41.60
CA LEU A 166 -23.61 4.76 42.13
C LEU A 166 -24.12 6.09 42.73
N ASN A 167 -25.00 6.79 42.01
CA ASN A 167 -25.56 8.04 42.53
C ASN A 167 -26.55 7.84 43.65
N TRP A 168 -27.26 6.71 43.70
CA TRP A 168 -28.09 6.32 44.83
C TRP A 168 -27.22 6.14 46.10
N ALA A 169 -26.13 5.38 46.01
CA ALA A 169 -25.19 5.18 47.11
C ALA A 169 -24.53 6.51 47.55
N ARG A 170 -24.13 7.36 46.61
CA ARG A 170 -23.55 8.68 46.90
C ARG A 170 -24.53 9.62 47.64
N ARG A 171 -25.79 9.62 47.21
CA ARG A 171 -26.84 10.41 47.91
C ARG A 171 -27.01 9.96 49.38
N LYS A 172 -27.00 8.63 49.64
CA LYS A 172 -27.06 8.10 51.01
C LYS A 172 -25.86 8.52 51.88
N LEU A 173 -24.70 8.75 51.22
CA LEU A 173 -23.47 9.17 51.90
C LEU A 173 -23.29 10.70 51.94
N GLY A 174 -24.29 11.49 51.49
CA GLY A 174 -24.24 12.94 51.49
C GLY A 174 -23.41 13.59 50.38
N PHE A 175 -22.99 12.83 49.37
CA PHE A 175 -22.23 13.36 48.22
C PHE A 175 -23.16 13.81 47.07
N GLY A 176 -22.75 14.88 46.37
CA GLY A 176 -23.47 15.39 45.22
C GLY A 176 -23.46 14.44 43.99
N TYR A 177 -24.31 14.75 42.99
CA TYR A 177 -24.40 14.00 41.77
C TYR A 177 -23.06 13.99 40.98
N TRP A 178 -22.63 12.82 40.52
CA TRP A 178 -21.43 12.64 39.72
C TRP A 178 -21.72 11.67 38.58
N SER A 179 -21.22 11.97 37.38
CA SER A 179 -21.43 11.15 36.18
C SER A 179 -20.12 10.53 35.70
N LEU A 180 -20.00 9.22 35.89
CA LEU A 180 -18.86 8.43 35.39
C LEU A 180 -18.75 8.52 33.85
N SER A 181 -19.88 8.51 33.15
CA SER A 181 -19.91 8.63 31.68
C SER A 181 -19.35 9.98 31.20
N ARG A 182 -19.66 11.07 31.88
CA ARG A 182 -19.12 12.41 31.57
C ARG A 182 -17.62 12.47 31.80
N TYR A 183 -17.14 11.89 32.90
CA TYR A 183 -15.69 11.81 33.18
C TYR A 183 -14.93 11.02 32.14
N LEU A 184 -15.41 9.83 31.74
CA LEU A 184 -14.82 9.01 30.71
C LEU A 184 -14.81 9.72 29.35
N LYS A 185 -15.91 10.39 28.98
CA LYS A 185 -16.01 11.15 27.73
C LYS A 185 -14.96 12.28 27.64
N LEU A 186 -14.72 12.96 28.75
CA LEU A 186 -13.68 14.00 28.81
C LEU A 186 -12.28 13.41 28.67
N LYS A 187 -11.99 12.28 29.33
CA LYS A 187 -10.68 11.61 29.23
C LYS A 187 -10.39 11.07 27.84
N VAL A 188 -11.40 10.45 27.19
CA VAL A 188 -11.27 9.96 25.82
C VAL A 188 -11.04 11.12 24.85
N LYS A 189 -11.78 12.22 24.98
CA LYS A 189 -11.59 13.43 24.15
C LYS A 189 -10.18 14.00 24.27
N THR A 190 -9.64 14.05 25.50
CA THR A 190 -8.27 14.52 25.75
C THR A 190 -7.24 13.59 25.08
N ALA A 191 -7.42 12.26 25.18
CA ALA A 191 -6.53 11.29 24.54
C ALA A 191 -6.57 11.37 23.01
N VAL A 192 -7.75 11.52 22.41
CA VAL A 192 -7.91 11.66 20.96
C VAL A 192 -7.26 12.95 20.43
N ASN A 193 -7.39 14.07 21.14
CA ASN A 193 -6.74 15.32 20.75
C ASN A 193 -5.20 15.22 20.85
N PHE A 194 -4.67 14.45 21.79
CA PHE A 194 -3.21 14.25 21.94
C PHE A 194 -2.60 13.38 20.84
N ILE A 195 -3.41 12.51 20.22
CA ILE A 195 -2.95 11.64 19.10
C ILE A 195 -3.08 12.38 17.74
N GLY A 196 -3.86 13.47 17.68
CA GLY A 196 -4.15 14.24 16.47
C GLY A 196 -3.26 15.47 16.23
N GLU A 197 -2.29 15.73 17.13
CA GLU A 197 -1.22 16.72 16.99
C GLU A 197 0.09 16.02 16.57
#